data_1f972ed6c7c875382176d44cf27f9382
#
_entry.id   1f972ed6c7c875382176d44cf27f9382
#
_cell.length_a   1.000
_cell.length_b   1.000
_cell.length_c   1.000
_cell.angle_alpha   90.00
_cell.angle_beta   90.00
_cell.angle_gamma   90.00
#
_symmetry.space_group_name_H-M   'P 1'
#
loop_
_entity.id
_entity.type
_entity.pdbx_description
1 polymer ?
#
loop_
_entity_poly.entity_id
_entity_poly.type
_entity_poly.pdbx_seq_one_letter_code
_entity_poly.pdbx_strand_id
1 'polypeptide(L)'
;MADKSPRKMFVNLAVRDLKKSMDFFTKLGFGFDPKFTDDKAACMVISDEAYVMLLGEPFFKTFTRRELCDTAKHTEALFALSCGSRAEVDGMVNKAIAAGGKHAMDPQDHGFMYGWSFYDLDGHHWEVLWMDPKVQQQQQQQ
;
A
#
# COMPACT_ATOMS: atom_id res chain seq x y z
N MET A 1 -20.62 16.51 -17.06
CA MET A 1 -19.69 15.38 -17.20
C MET A 1 -18.52 15.56 -16.22
N ALA A 2 -18.09 14.47 -15.61
CA ALA A 2 -16.91 14.51 -14.76
C ALA A 2 -15.67 14.82 -15.58
N ASP A 3 -14.79 15.64 -15.03
CA ASP A 3 -13.48 15.91 -15.58
C ASP A 3 -12.64 14.63 -15.53
N LYS A 4 -12.11 14.20 -16.69
CA LYS A 4 -11.29 13.00 -16.81
C LYS A 4 -9.79 13.30 -16.84
N SER A 5 -9.39 14.54 -16.53
CA SER A 5 -7.97 14.87 -16.38
C SER A 5 -7.33 13.99 -15.30
N PRO A 6 -6.08 13.54 -15.49
CA PRO A 6 -5.42 12.73 -14.49
C PRO A 6 -5.38 13.45 -13.13
N ARG A 7 -5.90 12.77 -12.12
CA ARG A 7 -5.86 13.25 -10.74
C ARG A 7 -4.96 12.31 -9.96
N LYS A 8 -3.96 12.87 -9.30
CA LYS A 8 -3.04 12.08 -8.48
C LYS A 8 -3.62 11.91 -7.10
N MET A 9 -3.42 10.72 -6.54
CA MET A 9 -3.82 10.43 -5.17
C MET A 9 -2.60 10.22 -4.30
N PHE A 10 -2.57 10.91 -3.16
CA PHE A 10 -1.50 10.80 -2.17
C PHE A 10 -2.13 10.31 -0.87
N VAL A 11 -1.93 9.04 -0.55
CA VAL A 11 -2.34 8.48 0.73
C VAL A 11 -1.21 8.73 1.72
N ASN A 12 -1.52 9.30 2.88
CA ASN A 12 -0.53 9.61 3.90
C ASN A 12 -0.69 8.65 5.08
N LEU A 13 0.39 7.98 5.45
CA LEU A 13 0.42 7.00 6.54
C LEU A 13 1.43 7.44 7.59
N ALA A 14 1.06 7.30 8.85
CA ALA A 14 1.98 7.55 9.96
C ALA A 14 2.86 6.34 10.19
N VAL A 15 4.17 6.56 10.35
CA VAL A 15 5.14 5.50 10.62
C VAL A 15 5.99 5.88 11.84
N ARG A 16 6.37 4.88 12.63
CA ARG A 16 7.17 5.11 13.84
C ARG A 16 8.63 5.36 13.50
N ASP A 17 9.15 4.68 12.48
CA ASP A 17 10.53 4.80 12.04
C ASP A 17 10.56 4.89 10.52
N LEU A 18 10.75 6.09 9.99
CA LEU A 18 10.67 6.34 8.56
C LEU A 18 11.70 5.52 7.77
N LYS A 19 12.92 5.46 8.26
CA LYS A 19 14.00 4.75 7.56
C LYS A 19 13.70 3.25 7.47
N LYS A 20 13.25 2.65 8.57
CA LYS A 20 12.88 1.23 8.57
C LYS A 20 11.72 0.94 7.64
N SER A 21 10.73 1.83 7.61
CA SER A 21 9.59 1.67 6.68
C SER A 21 10.03 1.79 5.23
N MET A 22 10.92 2.75 4.92
CA MET A 22 11.47 2.84 3.57
C MET A 22 12.22 1.58 3.17
N ASP A 23 13.05 1.04 4.06
CA ASP A 23 13.77 -0.20 3.80
C ASP A 23 12.80 -1.38 3.57
N PHE A 24 11.74 -1.45 4.37
CA PHE A 24 10.70 -2.47 4.25
C PHE A 24 10.08 -2.44 2.84
N PHE A 25 9.60 -1.28 2.41
CA PHE A 25 8.93 -1.16 1.11
C PHE A 25 9.91 -1.28 -0.06
N THR A 26 11.16 -0.89 0.11
CA THR A 26 12.19 -1.11 -0.89
C THR A 26 12.40 -2.61 -1.13
N LYS A 27 12.39 -3.42 -0.08
CA LYS A 27 12.50 -4.87 -0.20
C LYS A 27 11.29 -5.48 -0.93
N LEU A 28 10.14 -4.83 -0.89
CA LEU A 28 8.96 -5.26 -1.63
C LEU A 28 9.00 -4.81 -3.10
N GLY A 29 9.95 -3.99 -3.48
CA GLY A 29 10.12 -3.54 -4.85
C GLY A 29 9.67 -2.12 -5.14
N PHE A 30 9.28 -1.35 -4.12
CA PHE A 30 8.84 0.04 -4.32
C PHE A 30 10.01 1.01 -4.33
N GLY A 31 9.87 2.07 -5.12
CA GLY A 31 10.82 3.18 -5.15
C GLY A 31 10.23 4.42 -4.50
N PHE A 32 11.10 5.39 -4.24
CA PHE A 32 10.72 6.65 -3.60
C PHE A 32 11.16 7.82 -4.47
N ASP A 33 10.31 8.85 -4.55
CA ASP A 33 10.62 10.07 -5.30
C ASP A 33 11.51 10.97 -4.43
N PRO A 34 12.78 11.19 -4.84
CA PRO A 34 13.70 11.99 -4.02
C PRO A 34 13.30 13.46 -3.88
N LYS A 35 12.50 13.99 -4.83
CA LYS A 35 12.05 15.38 -4.76
C LYS A 35 11.11 15.63 -3.59
N PHE A 36 10.39 14.59 -3.15
CA PHE A 36 9.41 14.71 -2.08
C PHE A 36 9.73 13.79 -0.90
N THR A 37 11.02 13.46 -0.75
CA THR A 37 11.51 12.60 0.33
C THR A 37 12.58 13.35 1.11
N ASP A 38 12.40 13.41 2.43
CA ASP A 38 13.38 14.01 3.35
C ASP A 38 13.39 13.21 4.67
N ASP A 39 13.87 13.82 5.75
CA ASP A 39 13.97 13.15 7.04
C ASP A 39 12.64 12.98 7.77
N LYS A 40 11.56 13.62 7.30
CA LYS A 40 10.24 13.57 7.92
C LYS A 40 9.22 12.83 7.09
N ALA A 41 9.41 12.74 5.78
CA ALA A 41 8.45 12.18 4.85
C ALA A 41 9.14 11.48 3.71
N ALA A 42 8.57 10.39 3.25
CA ALA A 42 9.03 9.64 2.07
C ALA A 42 7.88 9.42 1.11
N CYS A 43 8.10 9.79 -0.15
CA CYS A 43 7.09 9.65 -1.20
C CYS A 43 7.28 8.32 -1.93
N MET A 44 6.50 7.31 -1.56
CA MET A 44 6.53 6.01 -2.19
C MET A 44 5.70 6.03 -3.47
N VAL A 45 6.32 5.66 -4.58
CA VAL A 45 5.67 5.66 -5.89
C VAL A 45 4.95 4.34 -6.11
N ILE A 46 3.63 4.40 -6.29
CA ILE A 46 2.82 3.23 -6.66
C ILE A 46 2.69 3.18 -8.19
N SER A 47 2.35 4.31 -8.79
CA SER A 47 2.22 4.50 -10.23
C SER A 47 2.38 5.98 -10.54
N ASP A 48 2.19 6.36 -11.81
CA ASP A 48 2.27 7.78 -12.20
C ASP A 48 1.21 8.64 -11.52
N GLU A 49 0.13 8.03 -11.05
CA GLU A 49 -1.01 8.76 -10.49
C GLU A 49 -1.32 8.44 -9.03
N ALA A 50 -0.63 7.45 -8.46
CA ALA A 50 -0.88 7.02 -7.09
C ALA A 50 0.42 6.96 -6.29
N TYR A 51 0.37 7.57 -5.10
CA TYR A 51 1.53 7.68 -4.22
C TYR A 51 1.10 7.41 -2.78
N VAL A 52 2.05 6.91 -2.00
CA VAL A 52 1.84 6.76 -0.57
C VAL A 52 2.95 7.55 0.14
N MET A 53 2.55 8.55 0.92
CA MET A 53 3.48 9.33 1.73
C MET A 53 3.62 8.65 3.08
N LEU A 54 4.84 8.22 3.38
CA LEU A 54 5.16 7.71 4.70
C LEU A 54 5.64 8.91 5.52
N LEU A 55 4.92 9.24 6.58
CA LEU A 55 5.22 10.39 7.42
C LEU A 55 5.59 9.90 8.82
N GLY A 56 6.69 10.39 9.37
CA GLY A 56 6.99 10.16 10.77
C GLY A 56 5.81 10.62 11.64
N GLU A 57 5.50 9.92 12.73
CA GLU A 57 4.31 10.21 13.53
C GLU A 57 4.23 11.68 13.97
N PRO A 58 5.31 12.32 14.45
CA PRO A 58 5.21 13.74 14.83
C PRO A 58 4.83 14.64 13.67
N PHE A 59 5.33 14.35 12.48
CA PHE A 59 5.01 15.13 11.29
C PHE A 59 3.56 14.88 10.85
N PHE A 60 3.12 13.63 10.86
CA PHE A 60 1.73 13.28 10.53
C PHE A 60 0.74 14.05 11.43
N LYS A 61 1.05 14.16 12.72
CA LYS A 61 0.19 14.85 13.68
C LYS A 61 -0.03 16.32 13.35
N THR A 62 0.84 16.93 12.57
CA THR A 62 0.66 18.33 12.17
C THR A 62 -0.44 18.53 11.14
N PHE A 63 -0.90 17.45 10.50
CA PHE A 63 -1.94 17.50 9.46
C PHE A 63 -3.33 17.15 9.95
N THR A 64 -3.49 16.76 11.22
CA THR A 64 -4.79 16.37 11.76
C THR A 64 -4.91 16.84 13.20
N ARG A 65 -6.15 17.06 13.64
CA ARG A 65 -6.45 17.40 15.03
C ARG A 65 -6.84 16.18 15.86
N ARG A 66 -7.10 15.05 15.19
CA ARG A 66 -7.52 13.82 15.86
C ARG A 66 -6.31 12.96 16.20
N GLU A 67 -6.49 12.07 17.14
CA GLU A 67 -5.45 11.12 17.52
C GLU A 67 -5.14 10.17 16.38
N LEU A 68 -3.91 9.68 16.33
CA LEU A 68 -3.51 8.65 15.38
C LEU A 68 -4.28 7.36 15.66
N CYS A 69 -4.65 6.66 14.60
CA CYS A 69 -5.25 5.33 14.73
C CYS A 69 -4.23 4.37 15.36
N ASP A 70 -4.67 3.63 16.38
CA ASP A 70 -3.86 2.55 16.96
C ASP A 70 -3.95 1.32 16.04
N THR A 71 -3.01 1.22 15.14
CA THR A 71 -2.99 0.16 14.13
C THR A 71 -2.62 -1.22 14.68
N ALA A 72 -2.25 -1.31 15.95
CA ALA A 72 -2.12 -2.60 16.61
C ALA A 72 -3.49 -3.21 16.94
N LYS A 73 -4.52 -2.39 17.06
CA LYS A 73 -5.88 -2.82 17.46
C LYS A 73 -6.94 -2.51 16.43
N HIS A 74 -6.72 -1.48 15.60
CA HIS A 74 -7.73 -0.97 14.67
C HIS A 74 -7.15 -0.85 13.27
N THR A 75 -8.00 -1.01 12.26
CA THR A 75 -7.65 -0.80 10.87
C THR A 75 -8.33 0.47 10.38
N GLU A 76 -7.56 1.49 10.03
CA GLU A 76 -8.10 2.76 9.53
C GLU A 76 -8.55 2.68 8.08
N ALA A 77 -7.90 1.79 7.29
CA ALA A 77 -8.20 1.61 5.87
C ALA A 77 -7.56 0.34 5.36
N LEU A 78 -8.01 -0.15 4.21
CA LEU A 78 -7.38 -1.24 3.48
C LEU A 78 -6.70 -0.65 2.25
N PHE A 79 -5.41 -0.90 2.10
CA PHE A 79 -4.62 -0.38 0.97
C PHE A 79 -4.43 -1.52 -0.01
N ALA A 80 -5.23 -1.52 -1.07
CA ALA A 80 -5.23 -2.60 -2.04
C ALA A 80 -4.42 -2.22 -3.28
N LEU A 81 -3.48 -3.08 -3.67
CA LEU A 81 -2.63 -2.90 -4.83
C LEU A 81 -2.85 -4.04 -5.80
N SER A 82 -2.93 -3.72 -7.09
CA SER A 82 -3.04 -4.73 -8.13
C SER A 82 -1.68 -5.34 -8.46
N CYS A 83 -1.68 -6.62 -8.80
CA CYS A 83 -0.51 -7.36 -9.25
C CYS A 83 -0.79 -7.96 -10.62
N GLY A 84 0.28 -8.25 -11.37
CA GLY A 84 0.17 -8.78 -12.72
C GLY A 84 -0.05 -10.29 -12.78
N SER A 85 0.10 -11.01 -11.67
CA SER A 85 -0.05 -12.46 -11.62
C SER A 85 -0.27 -12.93 -10.20
N ARG A 86 -0.75 -14.18 -10.06
CA ARG A 86 -0.87 -14.84 -8.75
C ARG A 86 0.49 -14.97 -8.08
N ALA A 87 1.52 -15.30 -8.85
CA ALA A 87 2.89 -15.44 -8.34
C ALA A 87 3.40 -14.11 -7.77
N GLU A 88 3.07 -12.99 -8.40
CA GLU A 88 3.45 -11.67 -7.89
C GLU A 88 2.76 -11.37 -6.56
N VAL A 89 1.50 -11.75 -6.40
CA VAL A 89 0.78 -11.60 -5.12
C VAL A 89 1.51 -12.38 -4.02
N ASP A 90 1.77 -13.65 -4.25
CA ASP A 90 2.47 -14.49 -3.27
C ASP A 90 3.87 -13.95 -2.97
N GLY A 91 4.59 -13.53 -4.00
CA GLY A 91 5.94 -12.98 -3.85
C GLY A 91 5.97 -11.74 -2.99
N MET A 92 5.02 -10.83 -3.18
CA MET A 92 4.98 -9.60 -2.39
C MET A 92 4.68 -9.88 -0.92
N VAL A 93 3.69 -10.74 -0.63
CA VAL A 93 3.36 -11.08 0.76
C VAL A 93 4.54 -11.79 1.43
N ASN A 94 5.16 -12.75 0.75
CA ASN A 94 6.29 -13.47 1.32
C ASN A 94 7.47 -12.53 1.59
N LYS A 95 7.74 -11.56 0.71
CA LYS A 95 8.77 -10.55 0.94
C LYS A 95 8.43 -9.66 2.13
N ALA A 96 7.16 -9.29 2.27
CA ALA A 96 6.72 -8.48 3.40
C ALA A 96 6.94 -9.21 4.72
N ILE A 97 6.57 -10.48 4.80
CA ILE A 97 6.78 -11.30 6.01
C ILE A 97 8.27 -11.41 6.30
N ALA A 98 9.10 -11.69 5.28
CA ALA A 98 10.55 -11.82 5.45
C ALA A 98 11.19 -10.49 5.90
N ALA A 99 10.61 -9.36 5.52
CA ALA A 99 11.11 -8.03 5.88
C ALA A 99 10.61 -7.52 7.25
N GLY A 100 9.83 -8.33 7.98
CA GLY A 100 9.36 -7.97 9.32
C GLY A 100 7.88 -7.65 9.42
N GLY A 101 7.14 -7.70 8.33
CA GLY A 101 5.70 -7.58 8.34
C GLY A 101 5.03 -8.81 8.95
N LYS A 102 3.71 -8.76 9.06
CA LYS A 102 2.94 -9.86 9.66
C LYS A 102 1.83 -10.30 8.73
N HIS A 103 1.43 -11.55 8.85
CA HIS A 103 0.24 -12.06 8.16
C HIS A 103 -1.00 -11.35 8.66
N ALA A 104 -1.88 -10.96 7.73
CA ALA A 104 -3.16 -10.33 8.06
C ALA A 104 -4.30 -11.33 7.89
N MET A 105 -4.60 -11.72 6.65
CA MET A 105 -5.68 -12.66 6.34
C MET A 105 -5.12 -13.79 5.49
N ASP A 106 -5.83 -14.92 5.47
CA ASP A 106 -5.49 -16.04 4.60
C ASP A 106 -5.70 -15.65 3.12
N PRO A 107 -4.95 -16.28 2.19
CA PRO A 107 -5.19 -16.05 0.76
C PRO A 107 -6.62 -16.39 0.38
N GLN A 108 -7.17 -15.64 -0.57
CA GLN A 108 -8.52 -15.90 -1.10
C GLN A 108 -8.46 -16.07 -2.60
N ASP A 109 -8.90 -17.24 -3.05
CA ASP A 109 -8.89 -17.61 -4.46
C ASP A 109 -10.33 -17.79 -4.95
N HIS A 110 -10.77 -16.86 -5.80
CA HIS A 110 -12.10 -16.90 -6.39
C HIS A 110 -12.06 -17.33 -7.86
N GLY A 111 -10.93 -17.86 -8.33
CA GLY A 111 -10.73 -18.24 -9.73
C GLY A 111 -10.38 -17.06 -10.60
N PHE A 112 -11.32 -16.14 -10.77
CA PHE A 112 -11.10 -14.92 -11.57
C PHE A 112 -10.31 -13.85 -10.82
N MET A 113 -10.18 -13.98 -9.51
CA MET A 113 -9.45 -13.05 -8.66
C MET A 113 -8.74 -13.83 -7.57
N TYR A 114 -7.48 -13.45 -7.31
CA TYR A 114 -6.68 -14.02 -6.24
C TYR A 114 -6.09 -12.89 -5.41
N GLY A 115 -6.27 -12.95 -4.10
CA GLY A 115 -5.77 -11.92 -3.20
C GLY A 115 -5.17 -12.49 -1.94
N TRP A 116 -4.27 -11.71 -1.36
CA TRP A 116 -3.64 -11.98 -0.08
C TRP A 116 -3.32 -10.66 0.60
N SER A 117 -2.80 -10.70 1.82
CA SER A 117 -2.63 -9.48 2.61
C SER A 117 -1.49 -9.61 3.60
N PHE A 118 -1.07 -8.46 4.11
CA PHE A 118 -0.06 -8.40 5.16
C PHE A 118 -0.21 -7.09 5.95
N TYR A 119 0.33 -7.08 7.17
CA TYR A 119 0.55 -5.85 7.91
C TYR A 119 1.98 -5.40 7.70
N ASP A 120 2.17 -4.09 7.48
CA ASP A 120 3.52 -3.54 7.41
C ASP A 120 4.11 -3.38 8.82
N LEU A 121 5.27 -2.75 8.96
CA LEU A 121 5.95 -2.61 10.24
C LEU A 121 5.14 -1.83 11.27
N ASP A 122 4.23 -0.97 10.82
CA ASP A 122 3.40 -0.13 11.68
C ASP A 122 2.00 -0.67 11.87
N GLY A 123 1.68 -1.82 11.28
CA GLY A 123 0.37 -2.45 11.40
C GLY A 123 -0.66 -1.96 10.39
N HIS A 124 -0.27 -1.18 9.39
CA HIS A 124 -1.19 -0.81 8.32
C HIS A 124 -1.50 -2.03 7.47
N HIS A 125 -2.77 -2.17 7.07
CA HIS A 125 -3.27 -3.35 6.38
C HIS A 125 -3.18 -3.16 4.86
N TRP A 126 -2.32 -3.94 4.23
CA TRP A 126 -2.13 -3.94 2.77
C TRP A 126 -2.74 -5.19 2.17
N GLU A 127 -3.47 -5.01 1.08
CA GLU A 127 -3.99 -6.11 0.29
C GLU A 127 -3.35 -6.08 -1.09
N VAL A 128 -3.03 -7.26 -1.62
CA VAL A 128 -2.51 -7.39 -2.97
C VAL A 128 -3.38 -8.38 -3.72
N LEU A 129 -3.73 -8.04 -4.96
CA LEU A 129 -4.67 -8.84 -5.71
C LEU A 129 -4.31 -8.90 -7.19
N TRP A 130 -4.60 -10.04 -7.76
CA TRP A 130 -4.58 -10.25 -9.20
C TRP A 130 -5.99 -10.53 -9.67
N MET A 131 -6.38 -9.95 -10.79
CA MET A 131 -7.66 -10.20 -11.42
C MET A 131 -7.42 -10.67 -12.85
N ASP A 132 -8.18 -11.70 -13.29
CA ASP A 132 -8.06 -12.22 -14.63
C ASP A 132 -8.39 -11.12 -15.64
N PRO A 133 -7.48 -10.81 -16.57
CA PRO A 133 -7.70 -9.74 -17.56
C PRO A 133 -8.95 -9.94 -18.41
N LYS A 134 -9.37 -11.20 -18.64
CA LYS A 134 -10.59 -11.50 -19.40
C LYS A 134 -11.83 -10.99 -18.69
N VAL A 135 -11.87 -11.12 -17.36
CA VAL A 135 -13.00 -10.62 -16.56
C VAL A 135 -13.02 -9.10 -16.55
N GLN A 136 -11.84 -8.46 -16.44
CA GLN A 136 -11.74 -7.01 -16.50
C GLN A 136 -12.24 -6.46 -17.83
N GLN A 137 -11.89 -7.11 -18.94
CA GLN A 137 -12.34 -6.70 -20.28
C GLN A 137 -13.87 -6.79 -20.40
N GLN A 138 -14.46 -7.84 -19.87
CA GLN A 138 -15.92 -7.99 -19.87
C GLN A 138 -16.60 -6.89 -19.07
N GLN A 139 -16.06 -6.52 -17.93
CA GLN A 139 -16.59 -5.44 -17.10
C GLN A 139 -16.47 -4.08 -17.79
N GLN A 140 -15.41 -3.84 -18.53
CA GLN A 140 -15.21 -2.59 -19.25
C GLN A 140 -16.16 -2.43 -20.44
N GLN A 141 -16.65 -3.53 -21.00
CA GLN A 141 -17.60 -3.52 -22.12
C GLN A 141 -19.05 -3.29 -21.67
N GLN A 142 -19.32 -3.41 -20.41
CA GLN A 142 -20.62 -3.13 -19.83
C GLN A 142 -20.73 -1.65 -19.45
#